data_01090a2a2efa6baceb56bc8f68e70642
#
_entry.id   01090a2a2efa6baceb56bc8f68e70642
#
_cell.length_a   1.000
_cell.length_b   1.000
_cell.length_c   1.000
_cell.angle_alpha   90.00
_cell.angle_beta   90.00
_cell.angle_gamma   90.00
#
_symmetry.space_group_name_H-M   'P 1'
#
loop_
_entity.id
_entity.type
_entity.pdbx_description
1 polymer ?
#
loop_
_entity_poly.entity_id
_entity_poly.type
_entity_poly.pdbx_seq_one_letter_code
_entity_poly.pdbx_strand_id
1 'polypeptide(L)'
;SAKSLLNIYDIENSDDYKGIEKIGMDFYQNGFYSEALFYFNIVCKLDSNYCANKVYSYIKNCDFAINALSNPVTFEPVNFGESINTYMSEIGPAISAQNNKIVFTRRVEEKGKNPQEDFFFSTKIDGNWQKAIPFPYPLNTADNEGALSFSSDQALIVYTACNRDGGFGSCDLYYGYNDLEKLEFFNLGENVNSKYWDSQACFSSDRKYLYFVSNRPGGYGGTDIWISNITKNGFSKAYNAGPIINTDKDEMSPFIHSDNLNLYFSSKGHVGMGNYDLF
;
A
#
# COMPACT_ATOMS: atom_id res chain seq x y z
N SER A 1 25.33 -16.69 -19.46
CA SER A 1 25.75 -15.81 -20.53
C SER A 1 26.75 -14.84 -19.98
N ALA A 2 27.97 -14.84 -20.47
CA ALA A 2 29.00 -13.90 -20.10
C ALA A 2 28.56 -12.50 -20.54
N LYS A 3 27.90 -11.76 -19.66
CA LYS A 3 27.86 -10.30 -19.77
C LYS A 3 29.30 -9.86 -19.69
N SER A 4 29.78 -9.18 -20.74
CA SER A 4 31.09 -8.60 -20.82
C SER A 4 31.39 -7.90 -19.47
N LEU A 5 32.34 -8.43 -18.73
CA LEU A 5 33.01 -7.72 -17.66
C LEU A 5 33.62 -6.50 -18.34
N LEU A 6 32.91 -5.38 -18.33
CA LEU A 6 33.58 -4.09 -18.49
C LEU A 6 34.71 -4.13 -17.48
N ASN A 7 35.94 -3.94 -17.95
CA ASN A 7 37.10 -4.00 -17.10
C ASN A 7 36.86 -2.96 -15.97
N ILE A 8 36.92 -3.37 -14.71
CA ILE A 8 36.71 -2.50 -13.54
C ILE A 8 37.53 -1.22 -13.67
N TYR A 9 38.75 -1.34 -14.23
CA TYR A 9 39.66 -0.22 -14.49
C TYR A 9 39.05 0.78 -15.52
N ASP A 10 38.36 0.32 -16.52
CA ASP A 10 37.71 1.19 -17.53
C ASP A 10 36.50 1.91 -16.98
N ILE A 11 35.79 1.28 -16.03
CA ILE A 11 34.62 1.85 -15.36
C ILE A 11 35.06 2.94 -14.37
N GLU A 12 36.08 2.69 -13.56
CA GLU A 12 36.58 3.65 -12.57
C GLU A 12 37.27 4.87 -13.19
N ASN A 13 37.71 4.78 -14.45
CA ASN A 13 38.31 5.88 -15.21
C ASN A 13 37.35 6.49 -16.24
N SER A 14 36.09 6.09 -16.24
CA SER A 14 35.05 6.64 -17.10
C SER A 14 34.45 7.90 -16.48
N ASP A 15 34.27 8.96 -17.28
CA ASP A 15 33.49 10.14 -16.87
C ASP A 15 31.98 9.93 -16.99
N ASP A 16 31.53 8.75 -17.46
CA ASP A 16 30.11 8.42 -17.68
C ASP A 16 29.44 7.89 -16.39
N TYR A 17 29.36 8.73 -15.37
CA TYR A 17 28.71 8.36 -14.11
C TYR A 17 27.22 7.98 -14.30
N LYS A 18 26.52 8.51 -15.32
CA LYS A 18 25.11 8.13 -15.62
C LYS A 18 24.98 6.75 -16.22
N GLY A 19 25.91 6.34 -17.07
CA GLY A 19 25.96 4.97 -17.58
C GLY A 19 26.26 3.98 -16.46
N ILE A 20 27.17 4.35 -15.54
CA ILE A 20 27.52 3.55 -14.35
C ILE A 20 26.32 3.43 -13.40
N GLU A 21 25.60 4.52 -13.14
CA GLU A 21 24.35 4.50 -12.36
C GLU A 21 23.34 3.54 -12.94
N LYS A 22 23.13 3.58 -14.27
CA LYS A 22 22.19 2.69 -14.95
C LYS A 22 22.52 1.21 -14.75
N ILE A 23 23.81 0.86 -14.75
CA ILE A 23 24.27 -0.50 -14.45
C ILE A 23 23.95 -0.85 -13.00
N GLY A 24 24.26 0.04 -12.05
CA GLY A 24 23.91 -0.12 -10.65
C GLY A 24 22.42 -0.30 -10.41
N MET A 25 21.58 0.47 -11.11
CA MET A 25 20.13 0.35 -11.04
C MET A 25 19.60 -0.99 -11.60
N ASP A 26 20.20 -1.51 -12.68
CA ASP A 26 19.85 -2.85 -13.21
C ASP A 26 20.11 -3.93 -12.16
N PHE A 27 21.26 -3.89 -11.50
CA PHE A 27 21.57 -4.80 -10.40
C PHE A 27 20.60 -4.63 -9.21
N TYR A 28 20.33 -3.39 -8.80
CA TYR A 28 19.42 -3.07 -7.71
C TYR A 28 18.02 -3.61 -7.94
N GLN A 29 17.44 -3.39 -9.13
CA GLN A 29 16.11 -3.85 -9.52
C GLN A 29 16.01 -5.38 -9.59
N ASN A 30 17.12 -6.08 -9.80
CA ASN A 30 17.19 -7.54 -9.80
C ASN A 30 17.59 -8.14 -8.44
N GLY A 31 17.71 -7.32 -7.38
CA GLY A 31 18.03 -7.78 -6.02
C GLY A 31 19.52 -8.10 -5.77
N PHE A 32 20.41 -7.73 -6.69
CA PHE A 32 21.85 -7.89 -6.54
C PHE A 32 22.46 -6.67 -5.85
N TYR A 33 22.14 -6.51 -4.56
CA TYR A 33 22.42 -5.28 -3.80
C TYR A 33 23.93 -5.02 -3.59
N SER A 34 24.74 -6.07 -3.47
CA SER A 34 26.20 -5.92 -3.33
C SER A 34 26.83 -5.37 -4.59
N GLU A 35 26.42 -5.87 -5.76
CA GLU A 35 26.87 -5.38 -7.06
C GLU A 35 26.35 -3.95 -7.31
N ALA A 36 25.09 -3.69 -7.02
CA ALA A 36 24.50 -2.35 -7.10
C ALA A 36 25.28 -1.34 -6.26
N LEU A 37 25.58 -1.68 -5.00
CA LEU A 37 26.35 -0.85 -4.07
C LEU A 37 27.74 -0.53 -4.61
N PHE A 38 28.42 -1.49 -5.24
CA PHE A 38 29.73 -1.28 -5.89
C PHE A 38 29.64 -0.20 -6.96
N TYR A 39 28.68 -0.27 -7.88
CA TYR A 39 28.52 0.72 -8.93
C TYR A 39 28.07 2.08 -8.41
N PHE A 40 27.17 2.14 -7.45
CA PHE A 40 26.75 3.40 -6.81
C PHE A 40 27.88 4.11 -6.10
N ASN A 41 28.78 3.37 -5.44
CA ASN A 41 29.97 3.95 -4.83
C ASN A 41 30.94 4.52 -5.85
N ILE A 42 31.05 3.95 -7.05
CA ILE A 42 31.85 4.53 -8.14
C ILE A 42 31.22 5.86 -8.59
N VAL A 43 29.91 5.92 -8.80
CA VAL A 43 29.20 7.16 -9.13
C VAL A 43 29.50 8.26 -8.10
N CYS A 44 29.48 7.92 -6.81
CA CYS A 44 29.77 8.87 -5.74
C CYS A 44 31.22 9.40 -5.73
N LYS A 45 32.18 8.58 -6.16
CA LYS A 45 33.57 9.00 -6.33
C LYS A 45 33.75 9.96 -7.52
N LEU A 46 33.00 9.73 -8.61
CA LEU A 46 33.08 10.52 -9.83
C LEU A 46 32.33 11.86 -9.71
N ASP A 47 31.16 11.87 -9.13
CA ASP A 47 30.35 13.08 -8.89
C ASP A 47 29.64 13.01 -7.53
N SER A 48 30.26 13.61 -6.52
CA SER A 48 29.75 13.62 -5.14
C SER A 48 28.43 14.41 -5.01
N ASN A 49 28.22 15.43 -5.82
CA ASN A 49 27.00 16.23 -5.78
C ASN A 49 25.81 15.45 -6.41
N TYR A 50 26.06 14.82 -7.54
CA TYR A 50 25.06 13.93 -8.16
C TYR A 50 24.72 12.77 -7.23
N CYS A 51 25.73 12.15 -6.61
CA CYS A 51 25.56 11.10 -5.62
C CYS A 51 24.61 11.51 -4.51
N ALA A 52 24.88 12.64 -3.86
CA ALA A 52 24.08 13.12 -2.73
C ALA A 52 22.61 13.35 -3.10
N ASN A 53 22.33 13.78 -4.33
CA ASN A 53 20.99 14.13 -4.76
C ASN A 53 20.21 12.98 -5.41
N LYS A 54 20.89 11.95 -5.94
CA LYS A 54 20.23 10.93 -6.78
C LYS A 54 20.51 9.48 -6.36
N VAL A 55 21.69 9.20 -5.83
CA VAL A 55 22.17 7.83 -5.63
C VAL A 55 22.22 7.41 -4.15
N TYR A 56 22.41 8.37 -3.26
CA TYR A 56 22.66 8.10 -1.83
C TYR A 56 21.53 7.31 -1.15
N SER A 57 20.28 7.50 -1.54
CA SER A 57 19.15 6.71 -1.02
C SER A 57 19.28 5.23 -1.41
N TYR A 58 19.69 4.94 -2.65
CA TYR A 58 19.91 3.57 -3.12
C TYR A 58 21.08 2.89 -2.40
N ILE A 59 22.14 3.64 -2.05
CA ILE A 59 23.24 3.11 -1.21
C ILE A 59 22.70 2.66 0.14
N LYS A 60 21.90 3.50 0.81
CA LYS A 60 21.27 3.13 2.09
C LYS A 60 20.37 1.90 1.97
N ASN A 61 19.60 1.81 0.90
CA ASN A 61 18.76 0.65 0.62
C ASN A 61 19.60 -0.61 0.39
N CYS A 62 20.70 -0.52 -0.35
CA CYS A 62 21.61 -1.64 -0.55
C CYS A 62 22.24 -2.11 0.78
N ASP A 63 22.73 -1.20 1.61
CA ASP A 63 23.30 -1.53 2.93
C ASP A 63 22.25 -2.20 3.82
N PHE A 64 21.03 -1.68 3.86
CA PHE A 64 19.91 -2.29 4.58
C PHE A 64 19.60 -3.69 4.05
N ALA A 65 19.44 -3.83 2.73
CA ALA A 65 19.08 -5.11 2.09
C ALA A 65 20.16 -6.18 2.30
N ILE A 66 21.43 -5.85 2.17
CA ILE A 66 22.55 -6.76 2.41
C ILE A 66 22.52 -7.26 3.87
N ASN A 67 22.29 -6.35 4.83
CA ASN A 67 22.19 -6.74 6.24
C ASN A 67 20.96 -7.61 6.51
N ALA A 68 19.79 -7.25 5.97
CA ALA A 68 18.55 -7.99 6.14
C ALA A 68 18.64 -9.41 5.54
N LEU A 69 19.23 -9.55 4.35
CA LEU A 69 19.44 -10.85 3.71
C LEU A 69 20.47 -11.73 4.46
N SER A 70 21.43 -11.10 5.14
CA SER A 70 22.41 -11.82 5.98
C SER A 70 21.82 -12.28 7.32
N ASN A 71 20.70 -11.69 7.74
CA ASN A 71 20.01 -11.97 9.00
C ASN A 71 18.51 -12.22 8.75
N PRO A 72 18.14 -13.27 8.01
CA PRO A 72 16.77 -13.52 7.63
C PRO A 72 15.91 -13.86 8.86
N VAL A 73 14.71 -13.30 8.91
CA VAL A 73 13.68 -13.72 9.86
C VAL A 73 12.86 -14.86 9.28
N THR A 74 12.37 -15.77 10.13
CA THR A 74 11.48 -16.83 9.67
C THR A 74 10.20 -16.24 9.13
N PHE A 75 9.88 -16.57 7.87
CA PHE A 75 8.65 -16.14 7.22
C PHE A 75 8.08 -17.32 6.43
N GLU A 76 7.07 -17.97 7.01
CA GLU A 76 6.42 -19.15 6.45
C GLU A 76 4.91 -18.88 6.26
N PRO A 77 4.52 -18.08 5.27
CA PRO A 77 3.12 -17.77 5.03
C PRO A 77 2.37 -19.02 4.55
N VAL A 78 1.16 -19.21 5.08
CA VAL A 78 0.27 -20.29 4.67
C VAL A 78 -0.83 -19.74 3.79
N ASN A 79 -1.00 -20.30 2.59
CA ASN A 79 -2.06 -19.93 1.67
C ASN A 79 -3.42 -20.35 2.26
N PHE A 80 -4.45 -19.50 2.13
CA PHE A 80 -5.80 -19.79 2.64
C PHE A 80 -6.54 -20.91 1.87
N GLY A 81 -6.00 -21.37 0.75
CA GLY A 81 -6.58 -22.42 -0.08
C GLY A 81 -7.61 -21.91 -1.08
N GLU A 82 -8.11 -22.84 -1.91
CA GLU A 82 -8.99 -22.55 -3.06
C GLU A 82 -10.36 -21.95 -2.68
N SER A 83 -10.75 -22.03 -1.42
CA SER A 83 -11.96 -21.37 -0.93
C SER A 83 -11.85 -19.85 -0.94
N ILE A 84 -10.66 -19.32 -0.75
CA ILE A 84 -10.34 -17.89 -0.70
C ILE A 84 -9.54 -17.47 -1.94
N ASN A 85 -8.40 -18.13 -2.16
CA ASN A 85 -7.46 -17.79 -3.23
C ASN A 85 -7.87 -18.43 -4.55
N THR A 86 -7.80 -17.66 -5.64
CA THR A 86 -8.06 -18.11 -7.00
C THR A 86 -6.82 -17.80 -7.89
N TYR A 87 -6.99 -17.93 -9.19
CA TYR A 87 -5.97 -17.46 -10.15
C TYR A 87 -6.00 -15.94 -10.34
N MET A 88 -7.01 -15.27 -9.79
CA MET A 88 -7.15 -13.81 -9.81
C MET A 88 -6.37 -13.18 -8.65
N SER A 89 -6.25 -11.86 -8.65
CA SER A 89 -5.62 -11.14 -7.55
C SER A 89 -6.62 -10.93 -6.41
N GLU A 90 -6.29 -11.40 -5.23
CA GLU A 90 -6.97 -11.09 -3.97
C GLU A 90 -6.11 -10.13 -3.16
N ILE A 91 -6.66 -8.97 -2.80
CA ILE A 91 -5.93 -7.88 -2.14
C ILE A 91 -6.73 -7.30 -0.97
N GLY A 92 -6.05 -6.60 -0.05
CA GLY A 92 -6.66 -5.86 1.04
C GLY A 92 -7.55 -6.71 1.97
N PRO A 93 -7.06 -7.84 2.52
CA PRO A 93 -7.87 -8.68 3.40
C PRO A 93 -8.16 -7.99 4.73
N ALA A 94 -9.40 -8.05 5.17
CA ALA A 94 -9.87 -7.64 6.49
C ALA A 94 -10.50 -8.85 7.19
N ILE A 95 -9.99 -9.21 8.37
CA ILE A 95 -10.47 -10.35 9.15
C ILE A 95 -11.23 -9.86 10.36
N SER A 96 -12.37 -10.52 10.65
CA SER A 96 -13.15 -10.24 11.85
C SER A 96 -12.39 -10.58 13.14
N ALA A 97 -12.64 -9.87 14.25
CA ALA A 97 -11.99 -10.10 15.54
C ALA A 97 -12.19 -11.53 16.05
N GLN A 98 -13.30 -12.17 15.70
CA GLN A 98 -13.59 -13.57 16.01
C GLN A 98 -12.86 -14.56 15.10
N ASN A 99 -12.10 -14.08 14.10
CA ASN A 99 -11.41 -14.89 13.11
C ASN A 99 -12.32 -15.90 12.38
N ASN A 100 -13.57 -15.53 12.14
CA ASN A 100 -14.58 -16.36 11.51
C ASN A 100 -15.17 -15.77 10.23
N LYS A 101 -14.79 -14.55 9.85
CA LYS A 101 -15.17 -13.87 8.62
C LYS A 101 -13.95 -13.16 8.03
N ILE A 102 -13.72 -13.32 6.74
CA ILE A 102 -12.75 -12.56 5.97
C ILE A 102 -13.47 -11.82 4.84
N VAL A 103 -13.11 -10.57 4.65
CA VAL A 103 -13.50 -9.76 3.49
C VAL A 103 -12.24 -9.35 2.76
N PHE A 104 -12.27 -9.35 1.45
CA PHE A 104 -11.14 -8.94 0.62
C PHE A 104 -11.65 -8.41 -0.73
N THR A 105 -10.81 -7.67 -1.41
CA THR A 105 -11.05 -7.24 -2.78
C THR A 105 -10.51 -8.28 -3.74
N ARG A 106 -11.32 -8.70 -4.72
CA ARG A 106 -10.87 -9.54 -5.83
C ARG A 106 -10.94 -8.76 -7.11
N ARG A 107 -9.83 -8.75 -7.87
CA ARG A 107 -9.79 -8.19 -9.21
C ARG A 107 -10.31 -9.22 -10.20
N VAL A 108 -11.57 -9.05 -10.60
CA VAL A 108 -12.26 -9.93 -11.53
C VAL A 108 -11.89 -9.56 -12.96
N GLU A 109 -11.33 -10.51 -13.69
CA GLU A 109 -10.99 -10.35 -15.10
C GLU A 109 -11.94 -11.12 -15.97
N GLU A 110 -12.72 -10.42 -16.79
CA GLU A 110 -13.58 -11.00 -17.81
C GLU A 110 -13.07 -10.67 -19.20
N LYS A 111 -13.02 -11.68 -20.09
CA LYS A 111 -12.55 -11.51 -21.47
C LYS A 111 -13.35 -10.43 -22.20
N GLY A 112 -12.65 -9.40 -22.66
CA GLY A 112 -13.26 -8.28 -23.43
C GLY A 112 -13.86 -7.17 -22.59
N LYS A 113 -13.72 -7.22 -21.26
CA LYS A 113 -14.07 -6.14 -20.33
C LYS A 113 -12.84 -5.61 -19.61
N ASN A 114 -12.91 -4.39 -19.09
CA ASN A 114 -11.91 -3.88 -18.17
C ASN A 114 -11.96 -4.70 -16.87
N PRO A 115 -10.82 -4.99 -16.25
CA PRO A 115 -10.77 -5.61 -14.93
C PRO A 115 -11.58 -4.77 -13.93
N GLN A 116 -12.37 -5.45 -13.10
CA GLN A 116 -13.21 -4.85 -12.06
C GLN A 116 -12.76 -5.35 -10.69
N GLU A 117 -12.74 -4.47 -9.71
CA GLU A 117 -12.44 -4.79 -8.33
C GLU A 117 -13.72 -4.80 -7.50
N ASP A 118 -14.03 -5.97 -6.94
CA ASP A 118 -15.24 -6.23 -6.14
C ASP A 118 -14.88 -6.80 -4.78
N PHE A 119 -15.71 -6.54 -3.78
CA PHE A 119 -15.62 -7.20 -2.48
C PHE A 119 -16.15 -8.61 -2.51
N PHE A 120 -15.37 -9.51 -1.94
CA PHE A 120 -15.73 -10.88 -1.64
C PHE A 120 -15.61 -11.14 -0.15
N PHE A 121 -16.39 -12.07 0.35
CA PHE A 121 -16.28 -12.53 1.72
C PHE A 121 -16.38 -14.05 1.81
N SER A 122 -15.78 -14.58 2.88
CA SER A 122 -15.95 -15.95 3.30
C SER A 122 -16.19 -16.02 4.80
N THR A 123 -16.91 -17.03 5.22
CA THR A 123 -17.10 -17.36 6.64
C THR A 123 -16.42 -18.69 6.97
N LYS A 124 -16.00 -18.83 8.22
CA LYS A 124 -15.37 -20.05 8.73
C LYS A 124 -16.41 -20.87 9.47
N ILE A 125 -16.63 -22.11 9.01
CA ILE A 125 -17.55 -23.08 9.64
C ILE A 125 -16.71 -24.29 10.05
N ASP A 126 -16.81 -24.72 11.30
CA ASP A 126 -16.05 -25.83 11.87
C ASP A 126 -14.53 -25.76 11.57
N GLY A 127 -14.00 -24.55 11.67
CA GLY A 127 -12.57 -24.28 11.42
C GLY A 127 -12.17 -24.15 9.96
N ASN A 128 -13.08 -24.37 8.99
CA ASN A 128 -12.78 -24.34 7.56
C ASN A 128 -13.41 -23.13 6.87
N TRP A 129 -12.63 -22.41 6.06
CA TRP A 129 -13.11 -21.33 5.22
C TRP A 129 -14.05 -21.86 4.13
N GLN A 130 -15.22 -21.26 4.03
CA GLN A 130 -16.18 -21.56 2.98
C GLN A 130 -15.77 -20.87 1.68
N LYS A 131 -16.31 -21.32 0.54
CA LYS A 131 -16.06 -20.66 -0.75
C LYS A 131 -16.47 -19.19 -0.68
N ALA A 132 -15.54 -18.32 -1.04
CA ALA A 132 -15.80 -16.89 -1.06
C ALA A 132 -16.86 -16.52 -2.11
N ILE A 133 -17.78 -15.65 -1.72
CA ILE A 133 -18.85 -15.13 -2.57
C ILE A 133 -18.79 -13.60 -2.63
N PRO A 134 -19.21 -12.98 -3.75
CA PRO A 134 -19.25 -11.52 -3.86
C PRO A 134 -20.31 -10.93 -2.95
N PHE A 135 -20.07 -9.71 -2.46
CA PHE A 135 -21.13 -8.93 -1.82
C PHE A 135 -22.17 -8.48 -2.84
N PRO A 136 -23.44 -8.36 -2.42
CA PRO A 136 -24.48 -7.83 -3.28
C PRO A 136 -24.38 -6.29 -3.41
N TYR A 137 -25.15 -5.76 -4.37
CA TYR A 137 -25.48 -4.34 -4.41
C TYR A 137 -26.14 -3.91 -3.08
N PRO A 138 -25.88 -2.70 -2.54
CA PRO A 138 -25.13 -1.61 -3.15
C PRO A 138 -23.63 -1.55 -2.78
N LEU A 139 -23.08 -2.56 -2.08
CA LEU A 139 -21.66 -2.55 -1.73
C LEU A 139 -20.80 -2.73 -2.99
N ASN A 140 -21.03 -3.81 -3.75
CA ASN A 140 -20.47 -3.92 -5.10
C ASN A 140 -21.39 -3.27 -6.14
N THR A 141 -20.79 -2.61 -7.13
CA THR A 141 -21.49 -1.97 -8.24
C THR A 141 -20.91 -2.37 -9.61
N ALA A 142 -21.15 -1.57 -10.64
CA ALA A 142 -20.52 -1.74 -11.94
C ALA A 142 -19.12 -1.07 -12.02
N ASP A 143 -18.75 -0.32 -10.99
CA ASP A 143 -17.46 0.35 -10.84
C ASP A 143 -16.57 -0.40 -9.84
N ASN A 144 -15.39 0.13 -9.55
CA ASN A 144 -14.44 -0.51 -8.65
C ASN A 144 -14.70 -0.16 -7.18
N GLU A 145 -14.71 -1.17 -6.34
CA GLU A 145 -14.71 -1.08 -4.90
C GLU A 145 -13.50 -1.81 -4.30
N GLY A 146 -12.89 -1.25 -3.25
CA GLY A 146 -11.73 -1.89 -2.64
C GLY A 146 -11.35 -1.36 -1.27
N ALA A 147 -10.35 -2.01 -0.68
CA ALA A 147 -9.73 -1.59 0.58
C ALA A 147 -10.71 -1.39 1.74
N LEU A 148 -11.52 -2.42 2.05
CA LEU A 148 -12.43 -2.41 3.18
C LEU A 148 -11.67 -2.64 4.49
N SER A 149 -12.02 -1.87 5.51
CA SER A 149 -11.54 -2.06 6.89
C SER A 149 -12.70 -2.01 7.87
N PHE A 150 -12.58 -2.77 8.97
CA PHE A 150 -13.55 -2.78 10.07
C PHE A 150 -13.13 -1.82 11.18
N SER A 151 -14.11 -1.22 11.87
CA SER A 151 -13.86 -0.64 13.19
C SER A 151 -13.52 -1.75 14.20
N SER A 152 -12.84 -1.40 15.31
CA SER A 152 -12.41 -2.36 16.32
C SER A 152 -13.55 -3.15 16.95
N ASP A 153 -14.72 -2.52 17.14
CA ASP A 153 -15.95 -3.16 17.60
C ASP A 153 -16.73 -3.88 16.49
N GLN A 154 -16.23 -3.79 15.24
CA GLN A 154 -16.84 -4.36 14.04
C GLN A 154 -18.25 -3.85 13.72
N ALA A 155 -18.68 -2.78 14.33
CA ALA A 155 -19.97 -2.17 14.06
C ALA A 155 -19.98 -1.38 12.75
N LEU A 156 -18.84 -0.84 12.35
CA LEU A 156 -18.67 -0.04 11.14
C LEU A 156 -17.66 -0.67 10.19
N ILE A 157 -17.88 -0.39 8.90
CA ILE A 157 -16.90 -0.59 7.84
C ILE A 157 -16.57 0.75 7.21
N VAL A 158 -15.34 0.88 6.72
CA VAL A 158 -14.91 1.95 5.81
C VAL A 158 -14.33 1.29 4.58
N TYR A 159 -14.58 1.86 3.41
CA TYR A 159 -14.12 1.30 2.15
C TYR A 159 -13.97 2.39 1.09
N THR A 160 -13.30 2.04 0.00
CA THR A 160 -13.13 2.89 -1.18
C THR A 160 -14.15 2.47 -2.24
N ALA A 161 -14.80 3.45 -2.87
CA ALA A 161 -15.60 3.24 -4.07
C ALA A 161 -15.29 4.32 -5.11
N CYS A 162 -15.13 3.89 -6.36
CA CYS A 162 -14.78 4.78 -7.45
C CYS A 162 -16.00 5.15 -8.29
N ASN A 163 -15.94 6.31 -8.93
CA ASN A 163 -16.95 6.82 -9.89
C ASN A 163 -18.40 6.79 -9.40
N ARG A 164 -18.63 6.87 -8.09
CA ARG A 164 -19.99 6.91 -7.51
C ARG A 164 -20.68 8.24 -7.80
N ASP A 165 -21.96 8.19 -8.13
CA ASP A 165 -22.80 9.39 -8.25
C ASP A 165 -22.79 10.18 -6.94
N GLY A 166 -22.53 11.48 -7.04
CA GLY A 166 -22.41 12.36 -5.88
C GLY A 166 -21.08 12.26 -5.14
N GLY A 167 -20.09 11.55 -5.68
CA GLY A 167 -18.70 11.54 -5.19
C GLY A 167 -17.99 12.86 -5.46
N PHE A 168 -16.81 13.04 -4.85
CA PHE A 168 -15.98 14.24 -4.97
C PHE A 168 -14.85 14.05 -5.97
N GLY A 169 -14.24 12.86 -6.01
CA GLY A 169 -13.07 12.53 -6.80
C GLY A 169 -13.24 11.30 -7.69
N SER A 170 -12.11 10.78 -8.19
CA SER A 170 -12.12 9.55 -8.98
C SER A 170 -12.47 8.33 -8.13
N CYS A 171 -12.03 8.32 -6.88
CA CYS A 171 -12.42 7.37 -5.85
C CYS A 171 -12.57 8.13 -4.54
N ASP A 172 -13.57 7.76 -3.76
CA ASP A 172 -13.91 8.34 -2.48
C ASP A 172 -14.04 7.27 -1.40
N LEU A 173 -13.91 7.70 -0.16
CA LEU A 173 -14.14 6.89 1.03
C LEU A 173 -15.59 6.93 1.45
N TYR A 174 -16.13 5.77 1.73
CA TYR A 174 -17.48 5.56 2.23
C TYR A 174 -17.42 4.76 3.53
N TYR A 175 -18.40 4.95 4.38
CA TYR A 175 -18.59 4.14 5.58
C TYR A 175 -20.03 3.61 5.65
N GLY A 176 -20.21 2.53 6.39
CA GLY A 176 -21.52 1.95 6.64
C GLY A 176 -21.51 1.06 7.86
N TYR A 177 -22.71 0.58 8.21
CA TYR A 177 -22.82 -0.40 9.27
C TYR A 177 -22.45 -1.79 8.76
N ASN A 178 -21.73 -2.56 9.58
CA ASN A 178 -21.40 -3.96 9.28
C ASN A 178 -22.61 -4.86 9.56
N ASP A 179 -23.70 -4.57 8.90
CA ASP A 179 -24.97 -5.27 9.00
C ASP A 179 -25.44 -5.63 7.59
N LEU A 180 -25.41 -6.91 7.25
CA LEU A 180 -25.80 -7.41 5.93
C LEU A 180 -27.32 -7.22 5.64
N GLU A 181 -28.13 -6.99 6.68
CA GLU A 181 -29.56 -6.69 6.54
C GLU A 181 -29.82 -5.19 6.30
N LYS A 182 -28.84 -4.33 6.63
CA LYS A 182 -28.88 -2.86 6.48
C LYS A 182 -27.68 -2.37 5.69
N LEU A 183 -27.68 -2.61 4.38
CA LEU A 183 -26.61 -2.14 3.49
C LEU A 183 -26.79 -0.64 3.18
N GLU A 184 -26.64 0.20 4.20
CA GLU A 184 -26.63 1.65 4.08
C GLU A 184 -25.21 2.18 4.13
N PHE A 185 -24.81 2.94 3.11
CA PHE A 185 -23.47 3.49 2.96
C PHE A 185 -23.52 4.99 2.74
N PHE A 186 -22.59 5.69 3.37
CA PHE A 186 -22.52 7.14 3.38
C PHE A 186 -21.14 7.59 2.92
N ASN A 187 -21.11 8.57 2.00
CA ASN A 187 -19.85 9.24 1.65
C ASN A 187 -19.31 10.00 2.88
N LEU A 188 -18.01 9.94 3.14
CA LEU A 188 -17.40 10.61 4.30
C LEU A 188 -17.38 12.14 4.19
N GLY A 189 -17.80 12.68 3.04
CA GLY A 189 -17.95 14.12 2.83
C GLY A 189 -16.64 14.87 2.56
N GLU A 190 -16.76 16.16 2.26
CA GLU A 190 -15.67 17.03 1.81
C GLU A 190 -14.53 17.25 2.82
N ASN A 191 -14.76 16.96 4.09
CA ASN A 191 -13.72 17.02 5.11
C ASN A 191 -12.68 15.91 4.95
N VAL A 192 -13.10 14.76 4.44
CA VAL A 192 -12.26 13.58 4.21
C VAL A 192 -11.97 13.42 2.73
N ASN A 193 -13.01 13.34 1.90
CA ASN A 193 -12.88 13.16 0.46
C ASN A 193 -12.51 14.45 -0.25
N SER A 194 -11.79 14.34 -1.35
CA SER A 194 -11.31 15.43 -2.18
C SER A 194 -11.65 15.20 -3.64
N LYS A 195 -11.39 16.16 -4.51
CA LYS A 195 -11.53 15.98 -5.96
C LYS A 195 -10.46 15.08 -6.60
N TYR A 196 -9.62 14.46 -5.77
CA TYR A 196 -8.54 13.58 -6.17
C TYR A 196 -8.88 12.13 -5.84
N TRP A 197 -7.88 11.26 -5.76
CA TRP A 197 -8.04 9.87 -5.36
C TRP A 197 -7.86 9.74 -3.84
N ASP A 198 -8.90 9.28 -3.16
CA ASP A 198 -8.93 9.04 -1.72
C ASP A 198 -9.29 7.57 -1.47
N SER A 199 -8.45 6.84 -0.72
CA SER A 199 -8.57 5.38 -0.64
C SER A 199 -7.92 4.80 0.62
N GLN A 200 -8.07 3.48 0.82
CA GLN A 200 -7.34 2.64 1.78
C GLN A 200 -7.41 3.16 3.22
N ALA A 201 -8.62 3.39 3.70
CA ALA A 201 -8.82 3.92 5.04
C ALA A 201 -8.87 2.84 6.12
N CYS A 202 -8.40 3.19 7.33
CA CYS A 202 -8.60 2.41 8.54
C CYS A 202 -8.95 3.30 9.75
N PHE A 203 -9.78 2.76 10.65
CA PHE A 203 -10.11 3.42 11.92
C PHE A 203 -9.06 3.12 12.98
N SER A 204 -8.75 4.12 13.84
CA SER A 204 -8.10 3.81 15.12
C SER A 204 -9.01 2.96 16.00
N SER A 205 -8.42 2.13 16.90
CA SER A 205 -9.21 1.22 17.73
C SER A 205 -10.11 1.95 18.72
N ASP A 206 -9.73 3.15 19.15
CA ASP A 206 -10.54 4.04 19.98
C ASP A 206 -11.53 4.92 19.18
N ARG A 207 -11.57 4.74 17.86
CA ARG A 207 -12.41 5.48 16.91
C ARG A 207 -12.29 7.01 17.00
N LYS A 208 -11.10 7.51 17.35
CA LYS A 208 -10.84 8.96 17.33
C LYS A 208 -10.24 9.45 16.04
N TYR A 209 -9.62 8.55 15.27
CA TYR A 209 -8.89 8.88 14.05
C TYR A 209 -9.29 7.96 12.91
N LEU A 210 -9.34 8.54 11.72
CA LEU A 210 -9.37 7.85 10.45
C LEU A 210 -8.05 8.14 9.75
N TYR A 211 -7.30 7.10 9.42
CA TYR A 211 -6.10 7.17 8.57
C TYR A 211 -6.49 6.75 7.17
N PHE A 212 -5.99 7.41 6.16
CA PHE A 212 -6.30 7.07 4.77
C PHE A 212 -5.22 7.59 3.81
N VAL A 213 -5.26 7.16 2.57
CA VAL A 213 -4.32 7.55 1.52
C VAL A 213 -4.98 8.54 0.57
N SER A 214 -4.22 9.55 0.15
CA SER A 214 -4.68 10.53 -0.84
C SER A 214 -3.53 11.10 -1.65
N ASN A 215 -3.76 11.37 -2.94
CA ASN A 215 -2.84 12.09 -3.80
C ASN A 215 -3.22 13.58 -3.95
N ARG A 216 -3.95 14.13 -2.96
CA ARG A 216 -4.34 15.54 -2.93
C ARG A 216 -3.13 16.47 -2.77
N PRO A 217 -3.18 17.70 -3.31
CA PRO A 217 -2.12 18.69 -3.10
C PRO A 217 -1.88 19.01 -1.63
N GLY A 218 -0.63 19.35 -1.31
CA GLY A 218 -0.20 19.67 0.06
C GLY A 218 0.39 18.49 0.81
N GLY A 219 0.60 17.36 0.13
CA GLY A 219 1.39 16.23 0.59
C GLY A 219 2.89 16.41 0.33
N TYR A 220 3.65 15.36 0.60
CA TYR A 220 5.10 15.32 0.41
C TYR A 220 5.49 14.60 -0.87
N GLY A 221 4.73 13.54 -1.24
CA GLY A 221 5.01 12.67 -2.37
C GLY A 221 3.88 12.58 -3.41
N GLY A 222 3.77 11.40 -4.00
CA GLY A 222 2.69 11.08 -4.94
C GLY A 222 1.39 10.78 -4.19
N THR A 223 1.38 9.71 -3.41
CA THR A 223 0.33 9.40 -2.44
C THR A 223 0.90 9.49 -1.03
N ASP A 224 0.15 10.13 -0.14
CA ASP A 224 0.50 10.31 1.27
C ASP A 224 -0.56 9.73 2.18
N ILE A 225 -0.18 9.43 3.43
CA ILE A 225 -1.11 9.11 4.49
C ILE A 225 -1.63 10.41 5.10
N TRP A 226 -2.96 10.50 5.19
CA TRP A 226 -3.71 11.60 5.76
C TRP A 226 -4.52 11.13 6.95
N ILE A 227 -4.86 12.07 7.85
CA ILE A 227 -5.59 11.79 9.09
C ILE A 227 -6.80 12.73 9.18
N SER A 228 -7.93 12.19 9.59
CA SER A 228 -9.09 12.97 10.04
C SER A 228 -9.49 12.58 11.44
N ASN A 229 -9.78 13.57 12.29
CA ASN A 229 -10.32 13.30 13.62
C ASN A 229 -11.80 12.95 13.51
N ILE A 230 -12.22 11.92 14.25
CA ILE A 230 -13.62 11.52 14.38
C ILE A 230 -14.20 12.18 15.62
N THR A 231 -15.23 12.95 15.44
CA THR A 231 -15.91 13.70 16.49
C THR A 231 -17.38 13.34 16.53
N LYS A 232 -18.09 13.76 17.57
CA LYS A 232 -19.56 13.61 17.65
C LYS A 232 -20.32 14.31 16.51
N ASN A 233 -19.68 15.25 15.82
CA ASN A 233 -20.26 16.00 14.70
C ASN A 233 -19.79 15.47 13.31
N GLY A 234 -19.13 14.31 13.28
CA GLY A 234 -18.57 13.71 12.06
C GLY A 234 -17.06 13.88 11.97
N PHE A 235 -16.53 13.93 10.76
CA PHE A 235 -15.10 13.97 10.48
C PHE A 235 -14.55 15.39 10.41
N SER A 236 -13.38 15.65 11.01
CA SER A 236 -12.67 16.91 10.84
C SER A 236 -12.05 17.01 9.44
N LYS A 237 -11.70 18.24 9.02
CA LYS A 237 -10.89 18.41 7.83
C LYS A 237 -9.60 17.61 7.94
N ALA A 238 -9.29 16.85 6.89
CA ALA A 238 -8.12 16.01 6.82
C ALA A 238 -6.82 16.83 6.84
N TYR A 239 -5.80 16.30 7.49
CA TYR A 239 -4.44 16.84 7.52
C TYR A 239 -3.41 15.75 7.23
N ASN A 240 -2.27 16.14 6.66
CA ASN A 240 -1.20 15.21 6.32
C ASN A 240 -0.54 14.65 7.57
N ALA A 241 -0.19 13.35 7.57
CA ALA A 241 0.45 12.69 8.71
C ALA A 241 1.88 13.16 9.00
N GLY A 242 2.45 13.99 8.13
CA GLY A 242 3.74 14.64 8.34
C GLY A 242 4.95 13.86 7.82
N PRO A 243 6.14 14.48 7.86
CA PRO A 243 7.34 13.99 7.18
C PRO A 243 8.06 12.81 7.87
N ILE A 244 7.57 12.37 9.01
CA ILE A 244 8.07 11.14 9.66
C ILE A 244 7.44 9.91 8.99
N ILE A 245 6.18 10.04 8.55
CA ILE A 245 5.41 8.97 7.90
C ILE A 245 5.52 9.12 6.39
N ASN A 246 5.27 10.32 5.86
CA ASN A 246 5.24 10.58 4.43
C ASN A 246 6.60 11.04 3.90
N THR A 247 6.95 10.57 2.71
CA THR A 247 8.19 10.86 2.01
C THR A 247 7.94 11.60 0.70
N ASP A 248 8.96 11.82 -0.12
CA ASP A 248 8.83 12.34 -1.48
C ASP A 248 8.35 11.29 -2.51
N LYS A 249 7.98 10.10 -2.04
CA LYS A 249 7.47 8.98 -2.85
C LYS A 249 6.02 8.67 -2.49
N ASP A 250 5.64 7.42 -2.60
CA ASP A 250 4.29 6.95 -2.30
C ASP A 250 4.26 6.22 -0.96
N GLU A 251 3.32 6.59 -0.10
CA GLU A 251 2.92 5.85 1.09
C GLU A 251 1.49 5.35 0.92
N MET A 252 1.26 4.08 1.28
CA MET A 252 -0.02 3.40 1.07
C MET A 252 -0.37 2.44 2.21
N SER A 253 -1.61 1.97 2.19
CA SER A 253 -2.12 0.87 3.04
C SER A 253 -1.89 1.08 4.54
N PRO A 254 -2.29 2.23 5.12
CA PRO A 254 -2.16 2.44 6.56
C PRO A 254 -3.00 1.43 7.34
N PHE A 255 -2.41 0.87 8.38
CA PHE A 255 -3.07 0.02 9.35
C PHE A 255 -2.63 0.39 10.76
N ILE A 256 -3.53 0.95 11.55
CA ILE A 256 -3.25 1.24 12.96
C ILE A 256 -3.55 0.01 13.80
N HIS A 257 -2.55 -0.45 14.57
CA HIS A 257 -2.69 -1.57 15.48
C HIS A 257 -3.69 -1.26 16.60
N SER A 258 -4.26 -2.30 17.21
CA SER A 258 -5.28 -2.17 18.24
C SER A 258 -4.81 -1.44 19.52
N ASP A 259 -3.50 -1.29 19.71
CA ASP A 259 -2.89 -0.49 20.79
C ASP A 259 -2.96 1.02 20.55
N ASN A 260 -3.32 1.49 19.36
CA ASN A 260 -3.28 2.88 18.88
C ASN A 260 -1.89 3.55 18.95
N LEU A 261 -0.82 2.80 19.07
CA LEU A 261 0.56 3.29 19.18
C LEU A 261 1.38 2.97 17.93
N ASN A 262 1.09 1.84 17.28
CA ASN A 262 1.84 1.36 16.15
C ASN A 262 1.01 1.51 14.85
N LEU A 263 1.48 2.35 13.94
CA LEU A 263 0.94 2.50 12.60
C LEU A 263 1.83 1.72 11.63
N TYR A 264 1.26 0.73 10.96
CA TYR A 264 1.90 0.00 9.86
C TYR A 264 1.46 0.61 8.54
N PHE A 265 2.37 0.71 7.58
CA PHE A 265 2.07 1.22 6.25
C PHE A 265 3.11 0.72 5.25
N SER A 266 2.82 0.81 3.96
CA SER A 266 3.80 0.54 2.92
C SER A 266 4.34 1.84 2.33
N SER A 267 5.64 1.88 2.03
CA SER A 267 6.31 3.05 1.49
C SER A 267 7.34 2.67 0.44
N LYS A 268 7.48 3.54 -0.57
CA LYS A 268 8.57 3.50 -1.55
C LYS A 268 9.75 4.40 -1.18
N GLY A 269 9.58 5.29 -0.21
CA GLY A 269 10.55 6.34 0.08
C GLY A 269 11.38 6.08 1.33
N HIS A 270 10.89 5.31 2.28
CA HIS A 270 11.67 4.89 3.44
C HIS A 270 12.74 3.87 3.05
N VAL A 271 13.78 3.74 3.90
CA VAL A 271 14.87 2.79 3.64
C VAL A 271 14.37 1.36 3.70
N GLY A 272 14.46 0.65 2.57
CA GLY A 272 13.94 -0.70 2.40
C GLY A 272 14.67 -1.48 1.31
N MET A 273 14.04 -2.54 0.81
CA MET A 273 14.60 -3.41 -0.22
C MET A 273 14.22 -2.99 -1.65
N GLY A 274 13.42 -1.95 -1.79
CA GLY A 274 12.99 -1.36 -3.05
C GLY A 274 11.51 -1.62 -3.38
N ASN A 275 10.92 -0.71 -4.17
CA ASN A 275 9.49 -0.64 -4.39
C ASN A 275 8.75 -0.41 -3.05
N TYR A 276 7.62 -1.06 -2.78
CA TYR A 276 6.92 -0.95 -1.51
C TYR A 276 7.47 -1.93 -0.48
N ASP A 277 7.92 -1.40 0.65
CA ASP A 277 8.27 -2.14 1.86
C ASP A 277 7.30 -1.80 2.99
N LEU A 278 7.18 -2.66 3.99
CA LEU A 278 6.32 -2.48 5.15
C LEU A 278 7.09 -1.81 6.29
N PHE A 279 6.49 -0.79 6.87
CA PHE A 279 7.04 -0.01 7.98
C PHE A 279 6.11 0.05 9.18
#